data_2a5a2a29b2ae6aac395a121adb3ac89d
#
_entry.id   2a5a2a29b2ae6aac395a121adb3ac89d
#
_cell.length_a   1.000
_cell.length_b   1.000
_cell.length_c   1.000
_cell.angle_alpha   90.00
_cell.angle_beta   90.00
_cell.angle_gamma   90.00
#
_symmetry.space_group_name_H-M   'P 1'
#
loop_
_entity.id
_entity.type
_entity.pdbx_description
1 polymer ?
#
loop_
_entity_poly.entity_id
_entity_poly.type
_entity_poly.pdbx_seq_one_letter_code
_entity_poly.pdbx_strand_id
1 'polypeptide(L)'
;TVEELKQTLLTWKAEGKTIVIAEHRLSWLKEICDRVICMKDGEVDFDIPMTEFEQYSAEQLHKMGLRSLDDNAVPQICSEPTDGEMLELVNFCFSYDGVPALHIPQLTLPVGGIIAVVGNNGAGKSTFSRCLCGLEKKFKGEVRINGQVWKKRQLLKNCYMVMQDVNHQLFCETVEEEVQLGMRSENAEEVDRVLKQLNLSDLRERHPMSLSGGQKQRVAIASAILAGKEILIFDEPTSGLDFKHMKRTAELFASLKGK
;
A
#
# COMPACT_ATOMS: atom_id res chain seq x y z
N THR A 1 -19.70 1.55 2.08
CA THR A 1 -18.83 2.62 2.62
C THR A 1 -18.60 2.42 4.12
N VAL A 2 -17.62 3.13 4.72
CA VAL A 2 -17.39 3.10 6.18
C VAL A 2 -18.64 3.56 6.91
N GLU A 3 -19.34 4.55 6.37
CA GLU A 3 -20.56 5.10 6.97
C GLU A 3 -21.71 4.06 6.99
N GLU A 4 -21.92 3.32 5.93
CA GLU A 4 -22.91 2.23 5.89
C GLU A 4 -22.57 1.14 6.91
N LEU A 5 -21.28 0.80 7.05
CA LEU A 5 -20.83 -0.15 8.06
C LEU A 5 -21.12 0.37 9.48
N LYS A 6 -20.81 1.64 9.78
CA LYS A 6 -21.16 2.27 11.05
C LYS A 6 -22.63 2.14 11.38
N GLN A 7 -23.51 2.48 10.45
CA GLN A 7 -24.97 2.39 10.64
C GLN A 7 -25.42 0.98 10.92
N THR A 8 -24.85 0.00 10.20
CA THR A 8 -25.15 -1.42 10.44
C THR A 8 -24.71 -1.86 11.84
N LEU A 9 -23.51 -1.47 12.27
CA LEU A 9 -22.98 -1.81 13.60
C LEU A 9 -23.78 -1.15 14.73
N LEU A 10 -24.19 0.10 14.56
CA LEU A 10 -25.05 0.81 15.51
C LEU A 10 -26.44 0.12 15.64
N THR A 11 -27.00 -0.34 14.53
CA THR A 11 -28.24 -1.12 14.55
C THR A 11 -28.07 -2.40 15.35
N TRP A 12 -27.02 -3.17 15.11
CA TRP A 12 -26.74 -4.40 15.86
C TRP A 12 -26.46 -4.15 17.33
N LYS A 13 -25.78 -3.05 17.66
CA LYS A 13 -25.58 -2.61 19.04
C LYS A 13 -26.91 -2.31 19.73
N ALA A 14 -27.84 -1.63 19.06
CA ALA A 14 -29.18 -1.36 19.57
C ALA A 14 -30.04 -2.62 19.76
N GLU A 15 -29.78 -3.67 18.97
CA GLU A 15 -30.37 -5.02 19.15
C GLU A 15 -29.74 -5.78 20.32
N GLY A 16 -28.80 -5.21 21.06
CA GLY A 16 -28.15 -5.84 22.22
C GLY A 16 -27.03 -6.82 21.88
N LYS A 17 -26.51 -6.80 20.65
CA LYS A 17 -25.37 -7.65 20.26
C LYS A 17 -24.07 -7.11 20.84
N THR A 18 -23.21 -8.00 21.30
CA THR A 18 -21.81 -7.69 21.63
C THR A 18 -20.98 -7.80 20.35
N ILE A 19 -20.30 -6.72 20.01
CA ILE A 19 -19.50 -6.61 18.78
C ILE A 19 -18.05 -6.39 19.17
N VAL A 20 -17.14 -7.22 18.65
CA VAL A 20 -15.68 -7.06 18.80
C VAL A 20 -15.10 -6.76 17.43
N ILE A 21 -14.36 -5.64 17.34
CA ILE A 21 -13.76 -5.15 16.08
C ILE A 21 -12.25 -5.09 16.27
N ALA A 22 -11.50 -5.82 15.45
CA ALA A 22 -10.05 -5.68 15.37
C ALA A 22 -9.69 -4.78 14.18
N GLU A 23 -9.16 -3.60 14.44
CA GLU A 23 -8.94 -2.57 13.42
C GLU A 23 -7.70 -1.72 13.74
N HIS A 24 -7.04 -1.24 12.69
CA HIS A 24 -5.90 -0.33 12.78
C HIS A 24 -6.26 1.14 12.53
N ARG A 25 -7.38 1.39 11.84
CA ARG A 25 -7.91 2.74 11.59
C ARG A 25 -8.88 3.10 12.70
N LEU A 26 -8.42 3.93 13.63
CA LEU A 26 -9.15 4.22 14.86
C LEU A 26 -10.17 5.36 14.69
N SER A 27 -10.00 6.22 13.69
CA SER A 27 -10.80 7.44 13.51
C SER A 27 -12.31 7.18 13.41
N TRP A 28 -12.71 6.15 12.69
CA TRP A 28 -14.13 5.83 12.51
C TRP A 28 -14.74 5.02 13.66
N LEU A 29 -13.92 4.42 14.55
CA LEU A 29 -14.39 3.64 15.70
C LEU A 29 -14.81 4.53 16.88
N LYS A 30 -14.32 5.76 16.94
CA LYS A 30 -14.56 6.73 18.00
C LYS A 30 -16.04 6.90 18.37
N GLU A 31 -16.92 6.93 17.36
CA GLU A 31 -18.34 7.19 17.53
C GLU A 31 -19.16 5.93 17.87
N ILE A 32 -18.61 4.74 17.74
CA ILE A 32 -19.37 3.48 17.86
C ILE A 32 -18.90 2.56 18.98
N CYS A 33 -17.61 2.65 19.38
CA CYS A 33 -17.05 1.79 20.40
C CYS A 33 -17.25 2.34 21.80
N ASP A 34 -17.56 1.46 22.76
CA ASP A 34 -17.68 1.80 24.16
C ASP A 34 -16.35 1.61 24.91
N ARG A 35 -15.50 0.70 24.42
CA ARG A 35 -14.31 0.22 25.11
C ARG A 35 -13.20 -0.11 24.13
N VAL A 36 -11.97 0.13 24.51
CA VAL A 36 -10.77 -0.15 23.72
C VAL A 36 -9.88 -1.11 24.47
N ILE A 37 -9.52 -2.21 23.82
CA ILE A 37 -8.56 -3.20 24.29
C ILE A 37 -7.35 -3.09 23.39
N CYS A 38 -6.19 -2.72 23.93
CA CYS A 38 -4.94 -2.72 23.23
C CYS A 38 -4.20 -4.04 23.47
N MET A 39 -3.80 -4.68 22.37
CA MET A 39 -3.03 -5.93 22.41
C MET A 39 -1.58 -5.64 22.06
N LYS A 40 -0.66 -6.23 22.81
CA LYS A 40 0.78 -6.16 22.59
C LYS A 40 1.43 -7.50 22.94
N ASP A 41 2.22 -8.03 22.02
CA ASP A 41 2.98 -9.29 22.18
C ASP A 41 2.12 -10.49 22.64
N GLY A 42 0.83 -10.49 22.27
CA GLY A 42 -0.13 -11.54 22.63
C GLY A 42 -0.84 -11.34 23.97
N GLU A 43 -0.55 -10.26 24.68
CA GLU A 43 -1.15 -9.90 25.96
C GLU A 43 -2.00 -8.63 25.84
N VAL A 44 -2.88 -8.39 26.80
CA VAL A 44 -3.64 -7.13 26.94
C VAL A 44 -2.73 -6.10 27.59
N ASP A 45 -2.35 -5.05 26.85
CA ASP A 45 -1.55 -3.95 27.34
C ASP A 45 -2.41 -2.99 28.18
N PHE A 46 -3.60 -2.64 27.69
CA PHE A 46 -4.61 -1.93 28.46
C PHE A 46 -6.03 -2.23 27.95
N ASP A 47 -6.99 -1.93 28.80
CA ASP A 47 -8.43 -2.13 28.59
C ASP A 47 -9.18 -0.98 29.26
N ILE A 48 -9.60 0.02 28.49
CA ILE A 48 -10.17 1.29 28.97
C ILE A 48 -11.44 1.69 28.21
N PRO A 49 -12.31 2.54 28.77
CA PRO A 49 -13.42 3.15 28.06
C PRO A 49 -12.95 3.99 26.88
N MET A 50 -13.75 4.09 25.81
CA MET A 50 -13.45 4.95 24.66
C MET A 50 -13.27 6.42 25.08
N THR A 51 -14.04 6.90 26.04
CA THR A 51 -13.96 8.28 26.55
C THR A 51 -12.61 8.61 27.21
N GLU A 52 -11.91 7.62 27.77
CA GLU A 52 -10.56 7.78 28.29
C GLU A 52 -9.53 7.69 27.16
N PHE A 53 -9.75 6.75 26.22
CA PHE A 53 -8.87 6.56 25.06
C PHE A 53 -8.85 7.81 24.15
N GLU A 54 -9.94 8.54 24.02
CA GLU A 54 -10.02 9.80 23.25
C GLU A 54 -9.14 10.92 23.82
N GLN A 55 -8.69 10.82 25.07
CA GLN A 55 -7.82 11.81 25.69
C GLN A 55 -6.34 11.63 25.31
N TYR A 56 -5.98 10.49 24.70
CA TYR A 56 -4.61 10.29 24.22
C TYR A 56 -4.31 11.21 23.04
N SER A 57 -3.20 11.94 23.12
CA SER A 57 -2.71 12.73 22.00
C SER A 57 -2.21 11.83 20.86
N ALA A 58 -2.18 12.36 19.63
CA ALA A 58 -1.62 11.67 18.48
C ALA A 58 -0.17 11.19 18.76
N GLU A 59 0.63 11.98 19.46
CA GLU A 59 2.01 11.60 19.81
C GLU A 59 2.05 10.40 20.76
N GLN A 60 1.16 10.33 21.75
CA GLN A 60 1.05 9.18 22.66
C GLN A 60 0.64 7.91 21.91
N LEU A 61 -0.39 8.00 21.06
CA LEU A 61 -0.84 6.88 20.22
C LEU A 61 0.27 6.39 19.29
N HIS A 62 1.00 7.31 18.65
CA HIS A 62 2.13 6.97 17.78
C HIS A 62 3.28 6.28 18.53
N LYS A 63 3.56 6.66 19.78
CA LYS A 63 4.56 5.97 20.62
C LYS A 63 4.16 4.52 20.93
N MET A 64 2.86 4.25 21.02
CA MET A 64 2.31 2.89 21.19
C MET A 64 2.21 2.11 19.86
N GLY A 65 2.55 2.72 18.74
CA GLY A 65 2.41 2.12 17.40
C GLY A 65 1.00 2.19 16.83
N LEU A 66 0.10 2.93 17.46
CA LEU A 66 -1.29 3.12 17.04
C LEU A 66 -1.43 4.32 16.11
N ARG A 67 -2.44 4.31 15.25
CA ARG A 67 -2.80 5.46 14.41
C ARG A 67 -3.52 6.51 15.25
N SER A 68 -3.50 7.77 14.80
CA SER A 68 -4.27 8.84 15.47
C SER A 68 -5.76 8.61 15.31
N LEU A 69 -6.53 9.19 16.25
CA LEU A 69 -7.98 9.24 16.20
C LEU A 69 -8.50 10.29 15.19
N ASP A 70 -7.66 11.24 14.81
CA ASP A 70 -8.00 12.28 13.85
C ASP A 70 -7.17 12.10 12.56
N ASP A 71 -7.84 11.95 11.42
CA ASP A 71 -7.23 11.80 10.09
C ASP A 71 -6.66 13.13 9.52
N ASN A 72 -6.79 14.24 10.25
CA ASN A 72 -6.54 15.60 9.74
C ASN A 72 -5.07 16.05 9.74
N ALA A 73 -4.12 15.22 10.18
CA ALA A 73 -2.71 15.56 10.24
C ALA A 73 -1.91 14.99 9.06
N VAL A 74 -2.29 15.34 7.82
CA VAL A 74 -1.44 15.05 6.67
C VAL A 74 -0.51 16.24 6.44
N PRO A 75 0.82 16.09 6.59
CA PRO A 75 1.75 17.14 6.21
C PRO A 75 1.57 17.40 4.71
N GLN A 76 1.30 18.65 4.32
CA GLN A 76 1.36 19.06 2.92
C GLN A 76 2.81 18.97 2.44
N ILE A 77 3.16 17.89 1.78
CA ILE A 77 4.39 17.80 1.02
C ILE A 77 4.07 18.31 -0.39
N CYS A 78 4.15 19.62 -0.58
CA CYS A 78 4.16 20.21 -1.89
C CYS A 78 5.57 20.02 -2.48
N SER A 79 5.73 19.07 -3.39
CA SER A 79 6.87 19.07 -4.30
C SER A 79 6.44 19.78 -5.57
N GLU A 80 7.16 20.83 -5.95
CA GLU A 80 6.96 21.49 -7.25
C GLU A 80 7.18 20.47 -8.38
N PRO A 81 6.46 20.61 -9.52
CA PRO A 81 6.72 19.80 -10.70
C PRO A 81 8.18 20.02 -11.11
N THR A 82 8.96 18.96 -11.14
CA THR A 82 10.31 19.01 -11.69
C THR A 82 10.20 19.16 -13.21
N ASP A 83 10.90 20.14 -13.79
CA ASP A 83 11.19 20.22 -15.24
C ASP A 83 12.07 19.01 -15.63
N GLY A 84 11.42 17.84 -15.74
CA GLY A 84 12.10 16.57 -15.91
C GLY A 84 11.41 15.69 -16.94
N GLU A 85 11.87 14.49 -16.98
CA GLU A 85 11.32 13.41 -17.80
C GLU A 85 9.84 13.14 -17.46
N MET A 86 9.04 12.88 -18.50
CA MET A 86 7.59 12.72 -18.36
C MET A 86 7.13 11.34 -18.83
N LEU A 87 6.19 10.78 -18.07
CA LEU A 87 5.37 9.65 -18.49
C LEU A 87 4.05 10.19 -19.01
N GLU A 88 3.71 9.88 -20.25
CA GLU A 88 2.48 10.32 -20.90
C GLU A 88 1.60 9.12 -21.25
N LEU A 89 0.32 9.25 -20.97
CA LEU A 89 -0.72 8.33 -21.41
C LEU A 89 -1.58 9.04 -22.46
N VAL A 90 -1.75 8.42 -23.64
CA VAL A 90 -2.51 8.99 -24.73
C VAL A 90 -3.60 8.01 -25.18
N ASN A 91 -4.85 8.45 -25.14
CA ASN A 91 -6.04 7.63 -25.46
C ASN A 91 -6.04 6.28 -24.72
N PHE A 92 -5.62 6.31 -23.43
CA PHE A 92 -5.45 5.12 -22.63
C PHE A 92 -6.79 4.61 -22.12
N CYS A 93 -7.27 3.51 -22.72
CA CYS A 93 -8.61 2.96 -22.50
C CYS A 93 -8.56 1.46 -22.22
N PHE A 94 -9.46 1.01 -21.35
CA PHE A 94 -9.64 -0.42 -21.09
C PHE A 94 -11.11 -0.75 -20.80
N SER A 95 -11.54 -1.94 -21.20
CA SER A 95 -12.89 -2.45 -20.96
C SER A 95 -12.83 -3.92 -20.55
N TYR A 96 -13.63 -4.30 -19.56
CA TYR A 96 -13.91 -5.70 -19.20
C TYR A 96 -15.15 -6.17 -19.98
N ASP A 97 -14.99 -7.15 -20.85
CA ASP A 97 -16.08 -7.75 -21.65
C ASP A 97 -17.01 -6.71 -22.31
N GLY A 98 -16.41 -5.65 -22.83
CA GLY A 98 -17.15 -4.56 -23.50
C GLY A 98 -17.64 -3.45 -22.56
N VAL A 99 -17.57 -3.63 -21.24
CA VAL A 99 -17.93 -2.59 -20.27
C VAL A 99 -16.71 -1.68 -20.02
N PRO A 100 -16.79 -0.37 -20.32
CA PRO A 100 -15.69 0.56 -20.12
C PRO A 100 -15.29 0.63 -18.64
N ALA A 101 -14.00 0.45 -18.35
CA ALA A 101 -13.41 0.56 -17.00
C ALA A 101 -12.41 1.72 -16.90
N LEU A 102 -11.76 2.09 -18.00
CA LEU A 102 -10.84 3.24 -18.06
C LEU A 102 -11.08 4.01 -19.35
N HIS A 103 -11.06 5.34 -19.23
CA HIS A 103 -11.03 6.26 -20.35
C HIS A 103 -10.22 7.50 -19.98
N ILE A 104 -8.95 7.51 -20.35
CA ILE A 104 -7.99 8.59 -20.08
C ILE A 104 -7.52 9.15 -21.41
N PRO A 105 -8.11 10.25 -21.89
CA PRO A 105 -7.74 10.84 -23.19
C PRO A 105 -6.28 11.27 -23.21
N GLN A 106 -5.83 11.96 -22.16
CA GLN A 106 -4.44 12.37 -21.95
C GLN A 106 -4.15 12.53 -20.46
N LEU A 107 -2.98 12.05 -20.04
CA LEU A 107 -2.45 12.25 -18.68
C LEU A 107 -0.93 12.31 -18.76
N THR A 108 -0.35 13.31 -18.11
CA THR A 108 1.10 13.48 -18.04
C THR A 108 1.53 13.45 -16.58
N LEU A 109 2.53 12.63 -16.27
CA LEU A 109 3.03 12.39 -14.92
C LEU A 109 4.56 12.60 -14.90
N PRO A 110 5.13 13.21 -13.85
CA PRO A 110 6.58 13.36 -13.72
C PRO A 110 7.25 12.01 -13.47
N VAL A 111 8.34 11.73 -14.14
CA VAL A 111 9.21 10.58 -13.84
C VAL A 111 10.05 10.90 -12.58
N GLY A 112 10.35 9.89 -11.76
CA GLY A 112 11.07 10.05 -10.50
C GLY A 112 10.26 10.70 -9.36
N GLY A 113 8.96 10.97 -9.59
CA GLY A 113 8.03 11.47 -8.59
C GLY A 113 7.26 10.36 -7.85
N ILE A 114 6.66 10.71 -6.71
CA ILE A 114 5.68 9.87 -6.02
C ILE A 114 4.29 10.40 -6.36
N ILE A 115 3.46 9.57 -6.98
CA ILE A 115 2.16 9.94 -7.50
C ILE A 115 1.08 9.17 -6.74
N ALA A 116 0.15 9.87 -6.11
CA ALA A 116 -1.00 9.27 -5.46
C ALA A 116 -2.19 9.18 -6.42
N VAL A 117 -2.69 7.97 -6.66
CA VAL A 117 -3.92 7.71 -7.42
C VAL A 117 -5.07 7.55 -6.42
N VAL A 118 -5.97 8.51 -6.38
CA VAL A 118 -7.09 8.56 -5.43
C VAL A 118 -8.44 8.45 -6.13
N GLY A 119 -9.45 8.01 -5.41
CA GLY A 119 -10.82 7.87 -5.92
C GLY A 119 -11.62 6.84 -5.14
N ASN A 120 -12.94 6.81 -5.34
CA ASN A 120 -13.85 5.87 -4.69
C ASN A 120 -13.56 4.41 -5.06
N ASN A 121 -14.13 3.47 -4.30
CA ASN A 121 -14.11 2.05 -4.69
C ASN A 121 -14.83 1.88 -6.02
N GLY A 122 -14.24 1.08 -6.92
CA GLY A 122 -14.77 0.92 -8.28
C GLY A 122 -14.38 2.02 -9.27
N ALA A 123 -13.67 3.08 -8.87
CA ALA A 123 -13.24 4.15 -9.77
C ALA A 123 -12.17 3.76 -10.82
N GLY A 124 -11.71 2.50 -10.80
CA GLY A 124 -10.73 2.00 -11.79
C GLY A 124 -9.26 2.11 -11.36
N LYS A 125 -8.94 2.44 -10.08
CA LYS A 125 -7.56 2.59 -9.59
C LYS A 125 -6.71 1.34 -9.85
N SER A 126 -7.15 0.17 -9.38
CA SER A 126 -6.43 -1.11 -9.57
C SER A 126 -6.38 -1.51 -11.05
N THR A 127 -7.43 -1.21 -11.82
CA THR A 127 -7.44 -1.43 -13.26
C THR A 127 -6.40 -0.56 -13.98
N PHE A 128 -6.31 0.72 -13.60
CA PHE A 128 -5.28 1.64 -14.08
C PHE A 128 -3.88 1.11 -13.79
N SER A 129 -3.62 0.71 -12.54
CA SER A 129 -2.36 0.13 -12.08
C SER A 129 -1.97 -1.11 -12.89
N ARG A 130 -2.89 -2.05 -13.09
CA ARG A 130 -2.68 -3.28 -13.87
C ARG A 130 -2.42 -2.99 -15.36
N CYS A 131 -3.15 -2.05 -15.94
CA CYS A 131 -2.94 -1.64 -17.33
C CYS A 131 -1.56 -0.97 -17.49
N LEU A 132 -1.18 -0.08 -16.58
CA LEU A 132 0.11 0.62 -16.62
C LEU A 132 1.30 -0.35 -16.47
N CYS A 133 1.16 -1.40 -15.65
CA CYS A 133 2.14 -2.49 -15.57
C CYS A 133 2.16 -3.40 -16.80
N GLY A 134 1.21 -3.27 -17.74
CA GLY A 134 1.07 -4.17 -18.87
C GLY A 134 0.49 -5.54 -18.53
N LEU A 135 -0.03 -5.73 -17.31
CA LEU A 135 -0.68 -6.97 -16.88
C LEU A 135 -1.99 -7.22 -17.64
N GLU A 136 -2.75 -6.15 -17.93
CA GLU A 136 -3.93 -6.23 -18.78
C GLU A 136 -3.54 -6.22 -20.27
N LYS A 137 -3.85 -7.33 -20.96
CA LYS A 137 -3.40 -7.53 -22.34
C LYS A 137 -4.15 -6.69 -23.39
N LYS A 138 -5.36 -6.21 -23.08
CA LYS A 138 -6.29 -5.62 -24.04
C LYS A 138 -6.49 -4.11 -23.90
N PHE A 139 -5.66 -3.40 -23.12
CA PHE A 139 -5.76 -1.94 -23.08
C PHE A 139 -5.39 -1.34 -24.44
N LYS A 140 -6.00 -0.21 -24.78
CA LYS A 140 -5.75 0.58 -25.99
C LYS A 140 -5.06 1.89 -25.60
N GLY A 141 -4.46 2.55 -26.59
CA GLY A 141 -3.72 3.78 -26.40
C GLY A 141 -2.22 3.55 -26.24
N GLU A 142 -1.51 4.62 -25.89
CA GLU A 142 -0.05 4.62 -25.82
C GLU A 142 0.41 5.04 -24.43
N VAL A 143 1.48 4.43 -23.98
CA VAL A 143 2.29 4.87 -22.82
C VAL A 143 3.62 5.34 -23.41
N ARG A 144 3.97 6.60 -23.14
CA ARG A 144 5.23 7.20 -23.60
C ARG A 144 6.06 7.58 -22.41
N ILE A 145 7.35 7.28 -22.44
CA ILE A 145 8.32 7.77 -21.45
C ILE A 145 9.37 8.53 -22.22
N ASN A 146 9.57 9.80 -21.90
CA ASN A 146 10.48 10.69 -22.60
C ASN A 146 10.23 10.71 -24.11
N GLY A 147 8.97 10.74 -24.52
CA GLY A 147 8.55 10.74 -25.93
C GLY A 147 8.65 9.38 -26.63
N GLN A 148 9.23 8.36 -25.99
CA GLN A 148 9.33 7.01 -26.56
C GLN A 148 8.10 6.16 -26.20
N VAL A 149 7.42 5.58 -27.18
CA VAL A 149 6.28 4.69 -26.95
C VAL A 149 6.77 3.35 -26.39
N TRP A 150 6.30 3.02 -25.19
CA TRP A 150 6.55 1.73 -24.57
C TRP A 150 5.48 0.71 -24.95
N LYS A 151 5.92 -0.38 -25.55
CA LYS A 151 5.06 -1.54 -25.82
C LYS A 151 4.83 -2.33 -24.53
N LYS A 152 3.76 -3.13 -24.47
CA LYS A 152 3.43 -4.01 -23.34
C LYS A 152 4.61 -4.78 -22.77
N ARG A 153 5.47 -5.35 -23.63
CA ARG A 153 6.65 -6.10 -23.18
C ARG A 153 7.64 -5.21 -22.42
N GLN A 154 7.74 -3.94 -22.78
CA GLN A 154 8.60 -2.97 -22.09
C GLN A 154 7.98 -2.59 -20.74
N LEU A 155 6.66 -2.38 -20.68
CA LEU A 155 5.95 -2.15 -19.43
C LEU A 155 6.14 -3.32 -18.47
N LEU A 156 5.87 -4.56 -18.88
CA LEU A 156 6.09 -5.76 -18.06
C LEU A 156 7.55 -5.91 -17.59
N LYS A 157 8.52 -5.49 -18.40
CA LYS A 157 9.95 -5.58 -18.05
C LYS A 157 10.37 -4.51 -17.04
N ASN A 158 9.82 -3.30 -17.16
CA ASN A 158 10.30 -2.11 -16.44
C ASN A 158 9.36 -1.62 -15.34
N CYS A 159 8.17 -2.20 -15.21
CA CYS A 159 7.24 -1.94 -14.11
C CYS A 159 7.25 -3.09 -13.09
N TYR A 160 6.95 -2.77 -11.84
CA TYR A 160 6.64 -3.75 -10.79
C TYR A 160 5.37 -3.30 -10.06
N MET A 161 4.49 -4.24 -9.75
CA MET A 161 3.26 -3.95 -9.03
C MET A 161 3.18 -4.79 -7.76
N VAL A 162 3.02 -4.14 -6.62
CA VAL A 162 2.59 -4.76 -5.37
C VAL A 162 1.07 -4.75 -5.36
N MET A 163 0.47 -5.93 -5.36
CA MET A 163 -0.98 -6.13 -5.41
C MET A 163 -1.61 -5.88 -4.04
N GLN A 164 -2.87 -5.52 -4.00
CA GLN A 164 -3.67 -5.37 -2.78
C GLN A 164 -3.67 -6.68 -1.96
N ASP A 165 -3.91 -7.83 -2.60
CA ASP A 165 -3.72 -9.15 -1.99
C ASP A 165 -2.35 -9.72 -2.39
N VAL A 166 -1.38 -9.55 -1.49
CA VAL A 166 -0.01 -10.02 -1.68
C VAL A 166 0.14 -11.55 -1.67
N ASN A 167 -0.87 -12.31 -1.23
CA ASN A 167 -0.81 -13.77 -1.27
C ASN A 167 -0.72 -14.31 -2.70
N HIS A 168 -1.17 -13.53 -3.68
CA HIS A 168 -1.11 -13.92 -5.09
C HIS A 168 0.24 -13.66 -5.77
N GLN A 169 1.23 -13.13 -5.03
CA GLN A 169 2.53 -12.80 -5.60
C GLN A 169 3.73 -13.29 -4.79
N LEU A 170 3.51 -14.07 -3.73
CA LEU A 170 4.57 -14.68 -2.91
C LEU A 170 4.63 -16.18 -3.19
N PHE A 171 5.75 -16.66 -3.77
CA PHE A 171 5.84 -18.00 -4.34
C PHE A 171 7.04 -18.82 -3.82
N CYS A 172 8.08 -18.14 -3.27
CA CYS A 172 9.33 -18.80 -2.89
C CYS A 172 9.22 -19.54 -1.54
N GLU A 173 10.20 -20.38 -1.25
CA GLU A 173 10.26 -21.13 0.00
C GLU A 173 10.72 -20.27 1.18
N THR A 174 11.53 -19.25 0.93
CA THR A 174 12.03 -18.33 1.95
C THR A 174 11.74 -16.87 1.60
N VAL A 175 11.71 -16.01 2.61
CA VAL A 175 11.62 -14.55 2.44
C VAL A 175 12.82 -14.03 1.63
N GLU A 176 14.01 -14.56 1.87
CA GLU A 176 15.22 -14.16 1.15
C GLU A 176 15.12 -14.45 -0.34
N GLU A 177 14.73 -15.65 -0.71
CA GLU A 177 14.51 -16.02 -2.12
C GLU A 177 13.42 -15.13 -2.76
N GLU A 178 12.33 -14.88 -2.03
CA GLU A 178 11.22 -14.06 -2.52
C GLU A 178 11.65 -12.63 -2.87
N VAL A 179 12.46 -12.00 -2.01
CA VAL A 179 12.92 -10.62 -2.26
C VAL A 179 13.98 -10.54 -3.34
N GLN A 180 14.72 -11.62 -3.57
CA GLN A 180 15.75 -11.70 -4.62
C GLN A 180 15.19 -12.05 -6.00
N LEU A 181 13.99 -12.64 -6.07
CA LEU A 181 13.43 -13.22 -7.30
C LEU A 181 13.39 -12.23 -8.49
N GLY A 182 13.18 -10.95 -8.24
CA GLY A 182 13.10 -9.92 -9.27
C GLY A 182 14.39 -9.14 -9.53
N MET A 183 15.45 -9.42 -8.80
CA MET A 183 16.74 -8.69 -8.89
C MET A 183 17.43 -8.94 -10.22
N ARG A 184 18.09 -7.92 -10.76
CA ARG A 184 18.89 -8.04 -11.99
C ARG A 184 20.28 -8.63 -11.75
N SER A 185 20.79 -8.48 -10.54
CA SER A 185 22.08 -9.00 -10.08
C SER A 185 22.02 -9.25 -8.59
N GLU A 186 22.71 -10.27 -8.12
CA GLU A 186 22.83 -10.55 -6.69
C GLU A 186 23.60 -9.43 -6.00
N ASN A 187 22.99 -8.86 -4.94
CA ASN A 187 23.58 -7.85 -4.08
C ASN A 187 23.13 -8.10 -2.64
N ALA A 188 23.90 -8.90 -1.92
CA ALA A 188 23.57 -9.27 -0.54
C ALA A 188 23.50 -8.08 0.41
N GLU A 189 24.35 -7.07 0.23
CA GLU A 189 24.33 -5.85 1.07
C GLU A 189 23.04 -5.06 0.91
N GLU A 190 22.53 -4.95 -0.32
CA GLU A 190 21.27 -4.27 -0.60
C GLU A 190 20.08 -5.06 -0.05
N VAL A 191 20.09 -6.38 -0.16
CA VAL A 191 19.08 -7.28 0.44
C VAL A 191 19.07 -7.07 1.96
N ASP A 192 20.23 -7.14 2.62
CA ASP A 192 20.35 -6.96 4.06
C ASP A 192 19.84 -5.58 4.50
N ARG A 193 20.18 -4.54 3.76
CA ARG A 193 19.73 -3.18 4.01
C ARG A 193 18.19 -3.08 3.98
N VAL A 194 17.56 -3.60 2.93
CA VAL A 194 16.11 -3.52 2.74
C VAL A 194 15.38 -4.39 3.77
N LEU A 195 15.84 -5.62 4.03
CA LEU A 195 15.25 -6.49 5.05
C LEU A 195 15.32 -5.84 6.45
N LYS A 196 16.43 -5.20 6.79
CA LYS A 196 16.60 -4.50 8.07
C LYS A 196 15.67 -3.30 8.17
N GLN A 197 15.56 -2.48 7.13
CA GLN A 197 14.66 -1.32 7.10
C GLN A 197 13.19 -1.70 7.29
N LEU A 198 12.78 -2.84 6.74
CA LEU A 198 11.40 -3.35 6.83
C LEU A 198 11.16 -4.30 8.01
N ASN A 199 12.13 -4.48 8.92
CA ASN A 199 12.04 -5.43 10.05
C ASN A 199 11.71 -6.86 9.58
N LEU A 200 12.45 -7.37 8.62
CA LEU A 200 12.29 -8.70 8.06
C LEU A 200 13.52 -9.60 8.29
N SER A 201 14.63 -9.07 8.86
CA SER A 201 15.89 -9.79 9.03
C SER A 201 15.72 -11.13 9.78
N ASP A 202 14.92 -11.13 10.85
CA ASP A 202 14.67 -12.34 11.68
C ASP A 202 13.69 -13.33 11.02
N LEU A 203 13.12 -12.94 9.88
CA LEU A 203 12.15 -13.74 9.11
C LEU A 203 12.74 -14.29 7.82
N ARG A 204 14.03 -14.03 7.56
CA ARG A 204 14.74 -14.32 6.30
C ARG A 204 14.51 -15.76 5.81
N GLU A 205 14.66 -16.73 6.70
CA GLU A 205 14.54 -18.17 6.42
C GLU A 205 13.11 -18.70 6.52
N ARG A 206 12.13 -17.84 6.85
CA ARG A 206 10.75 -18.28 6.97
C ARG A 206 10.06 -18.35 5.62
N HIS A 207 9.17 -19.33 5.49
CA HIS A 207 8.28 -19.42 4.33
C HIS A 207 7.31 -18.23 4.31
N PRO A 208 7.18 -17.46 3.21
CA PRO A 208 6.35 -16.27 3.13
C PRO A 208 4.89 -16.50 3.55
N MET A 209 4.34 -17.68 3.24
CA MET A 209 2.95 -18.00 3.62
C MET A 209 2.74 -18.20 5.11
N SER A 210 3.79 -18.43 5.91
CA SER A 210 3.72 -18.54 7.37
C SER A 210 3.68 -17.20 8.09
N LEU A 211 3.85 -16.10 7.35
CA LEU A 211 3.92 -14.75 7.87
C LEU A 211 2.53 -14.14 8.12
N SER A 212 2.46 -13.18 9.04
CA SER A 212 1.25 -12.35 9.20
C SER A 212 1.00 -11.48 7.96
N GLY A 213 -0.24 -11.00 7.76
CA GLY A 213 -0.59 -10.14 6.62
C GLY A 213 0.33 -8.93 6.47
N GLY A 214 0.61 -8.23 7.58
CA GLY A 214 1.52 -7.08 7.55
C GLY A 214 2.98 -7.45 7.26
N GLN A 215 3.44 -8.65 7.68
CA GLN A 215 4.78 -9.16 7.32
C GLN A 215 4.83 -9.48 5.82
N LYS A 216 3.84 -10.18 5.27
CA LYS A 216 3.70 -10.47 3.83
C LYS A 216 3.71 -9.20 3.00
N GLN A 217 2.97 -8.17 3.44
CA GLN A 217 2.94 -6.86 2.77
C GLN A 217 4.35 -6.24 2.70
N ARG A 218 5.11 -6.29 3.81
CA ARG A 218 6.48 -5.78 3.83
C ARG A 218 7.43 -6.59 2.94
N VAL A 219 7.26 -7.92 2.85
CA VAL A 219 8.03 -8.76 1.92
C VAL A 219 7.75 -8.33 0.47
N ALA A 220 6.49 -8.18 0.07
CA ALA A 220 6.13 -7.73 -1.27
C ALA A 220 6.70 -6.34 -1.61
N ILE A 221 6.72 -5.42 -0.63
CA ILE A 221 7.36 -4.11 -0.77
C ILE A 221 8.88 -4.25 -0.94
N ALA A 222 9.54 -5.13 -0.15
CA ALA A 222 10.96 -5.41 -0.28
C ALA A 222 11.30 -5.94 -1.69
N SER A 223 10.52 -6.91 -2.19
CA SER A 223 10.67 -7.47 -3.53
C SER A 223 10.54 -6.40 -4.62
N ALA A 224 9.57 -5.48 -4.48
CA ALA A 224 9.38 -4.38 -5.43
C ALA A 224 10.60 -3.45 -5.49
N ILE A 225 11.16 -3.10 -4.33
CA ILE A 225 12.32 -2.21 -4.23
C ILE A 225 13.56 -2.87 -4.83
N LEU A 226 13.81 -4.13 -4.48
CA LEU A 226 14.98 -4.89 -4.93
C LEU A 226 14.90 -5.28 -6.41
N ALA A 227 13.70 -5.34 -7.00
CA ALA A 227 13.52 -5.61 -8.43
C ALA A 227 14.17 -4.54 -9.34
N GLY A 228 14.51 -3.35 -8.84
CA GLY A 228 15.21 -2.31 -9.57
C GLY A 228 14.49 -1.88 -10.86
N LYS A 229 13.16 -1.77 -10.82
CA LYS A 229 12.32 -1.35 -11.95
C LYS A 229 12.17 0.17 -11.99
N GLU A 230 11.91 0.71 -13.17
CA GLU A 230 11.77 2.15 -13.41
C GLU A 230 10.44 2.69 -12.86
N ILE A 231 9.38 1.88 -12.87
CA ILE A 231 8.05 2.23 -12.37
C ILE A 231 7.63 1.22 -11.31
N LEU A 232 7.41 1.71 -10.10
CA LEU A 232 6.88 0.94 -8.99
C LEU A 232 5.45 1.36 -8.72
N ILE A 233 4.54 0.40 -8.69
CA ILE A 233 3.12 0.62 -8.44
C ILE A 233 2.73 -0.15 -7.19
N PHE A 234 2.06 0.53 -6.27
CA PHE A 234 1.61 -0.04 -5.00
C PHE A 234 0.10 0.14 -4.89
N ASP A 235 -0.64 -0.96 -4.89
CA ASP A 235 -2.09 -0.94 -4.71
C ASP A 235 -2.41 -1.19 -3.23
N GLU A 236 -2.86 -0.15 -2.53
CA GLU A 236 -3.15 -0.14 -1.09
C GLU A 236 -1.99 -0.65 -0.19
N PRO A 237 -0.75 -0.15 -0.34
CA PRO A 237 0.44 -0.72 0.30
C PRO A 237 0.44 -0.64 1.84
N THR A 238 -0.46 0.12 2.43
CA THR A 238 -0.57 0.30 3.89
C THR A 238 -1.72 -0.51 4.49
N SER A 239 -2.43 -1.29 3.69
CA SER A 239 -3.49 -2.18 4.16
C SER A 239 -2.89 -3.23 5.11
N GLY A 240 -3.46 -3.35 6.32
CA GLY A 240 -2.97 -4.29 7.33
C GLY A 240 -1.66 -3.90 8.04
N LEU A 241 -1.10 -2.71 7.80
CA LEU A 241 0.06 -2.20 8.53
C LEU A 241 -0.37 -1.34 9.73
N ASP A 242 0.29 -1.56 10.88
CA ASP A 242 0.22 -0.62 12.01
C ASP A 242 0.94 0.70 11.69
N PHE A 243 0.80 1.69 12.57
CA PHE A 243 1.39 3.01 12.36
C PHE A 243 2.92 2.98 12.23
N LYS A 244 3.61 2.18 13.05
CA LYS A 244 5.08 2.08 13.05
C LYS A 244 5.60 1.53 11.71
N HIS A 245 4.98 0.48 11.19
CA HIS A 245 5.35 -0.12 9.93
C HIS A 245 4.93 0.75 8.74
N MET A 246 3.78 1.41 8.82
CA MET A 246 3.35 2.39 7.81
C MET A 246 4.36 3.54 7.69
N LYS A 247 4.81 4.11 8.81
CA LYS A 247 5.81 5.19 8.82
C LYS A 247 7.13 4.75 8.18
N ARG A 248 7.65 3.58 8.54
CA ARG A 248 8.87 3.02 7.93
C ARG A 248 8.73 2.81 6.42
N THR A 249 7.59 2.30 5.99
CA THR A 249 7.29 2.13 4.56
C THR A 249 7.27 3.47 3.85
N ALA A 250 6.67 4.50 4.44
CA ALA A 250 6.66 5.85 3.88
C ALA A 250 8.06 6.47 3.79
N GLU A 251 8.89 6.30 4.83
CA GLU A 251 10.29 6.74 4.84
C GLU A 251 11.10 6.05 3.74
N LEU A 252 10.85 4.76 3.54
CA LEU A 252 11.51 3.99 2.47
C LEU A 252 11.07 4.47 1.08
N PHE A 253 9.77 4.71 0.87
CA PHE A 253 9.29 5.30 -0.40
C PHE A 253 9.89 6.68 -0.66
N ALA A 254 9.99 7.52 0.37
CA ALA A 254 10.64 8.83 0.25
C ALA A 254 12.12 8.70 -0.19
N SER A 255 12.83 7.65 0.26
CA SER A 255 14.20 7.38 -0.13
C SER A 255 14.39 6.90 -1.58
N LEU A 256 13.30 6.49 -2.25
CA LEU A 256 13.29 6.08 -3.66
C LEU A 256 13.10 7.27 -4.62
N LYS A 257 12.70 8.44 -4.10
CA LYS A 257 12.48 9.62 -4.91
C LYS A 257 13.79 10.06 -5.59
N GLY A 258 13.75 10.21 -6.91
CA GLY A 258 14.90 10.67 -7.70
C GLY A 258 15.93 9.58 -8.07
N LYS A 259 15.58 8.30 -7.90
CA LYS A 259 16.39 7.16 -8.36
C LYS A 259 15.88 6.61 -9.67
#